data_8c70a51c574f53308594959546a97296
#
_entry.id   8c70a51c574f53308594959546a97296
#
_cell.length_a   1.000
_cell.length_b   1.000
_cell.length_c   1.000
_cell.angle_alpha   90.00
_cell.angle_beta   90.00
_cell.angle_gamma   90.00
#
_symmetry.space_group_name_H-M   'P 1'
#
loop_
_entity.id
_entity.type
_entity.pdbx_description
1 polymer ?
#
loop_
_entity_poly.entity_id
_entity_poly.type
_entity_poly.pdbx_seq_one_letter_code
_entity_poly.pdbx_strand_id
1 'polypeptide(L)'
;DSHFSRMENWKKKREVNLNKGKRFFEKAPKLNCNPRSFPTLYKENMWKPDKDGTAKIKIFKNNDWVWLEISYSTKSFRSGQNYRFSNFKEFNPMLMKKGKKYFLHIPYTTDIKLNSTPLNKQKIIGVDLGLTNSAVVSCIDYNGTVLDRLFIDQSKEKDHLKTKLNKLAKAKRKSGIQDEKPNYWRRINGLQKFIIQDTVDQIIAFAQKNKADVIVFEYLGKMKLPKNSFGAKRLRAKLQYWAKLKIQNKVCEKAHSLGIRYSKVLARGTSMYAFDGSGAVKRSDRKDLCRFSNGKTYHSDLNASYNIASRYFIRSILKPFSETRRLSIEAKVPQLIDRTSHTLSSLIRLREVA
;
A
#
# COMPACT_ATOMS: atom_id res chain seq x y z
N ASP A 1 2.53 -15.76 -25.54
CA ASP A 1 3.69 -16.07 -24.68
C ASP A 1 3.28 -16.52 -23.28
N SER A 2 2.46 -15.78 -22.55
CA SER A 2 2.10 -16.14 -21.17
C SER A 2 1.32 -17.47 -21.06
N HIS A 3 0.59 -17.90 -22.09
CA HIS A 3 -0.10 -19.19 -22.10
C HIS A 3 0.90 -20.33 -22.32
N PHE A 4 1.81 -20.20 -23.26
CA PHE A 4 2.84 -21.19 -23.53
C PHE A 4 3.75 -21.39 -22.31
N SER A 5 4.22 -20.32 -21.70
CA SER A 5 5.03 -20.39 -20.46
C SER A 5 4.27 -21.09 -19.33
N ARG A 6 2.97 -20.82 -19.16
CA ARG A 6 2.13 -21.51 -18.16
C ARG A 6 1.97 -23.00 -18.49
N MET A 7 1.83 -23.35 -19.76
CA MET A 7 1.73 -24.74 -20.20
C MET A 7 3.04 -25.49 -19.95
N GLU A 8 4.19 -24.89 -20.27
CA GLU A 8 5.50 -25.50 -19.97
C GLU A 8 5.72 -25.71 -18.48
N ASN A 9 5.42 -24.70 -17.66
CA ASN A 9 5.51 -24.81 -16.20
C ASN A 9 4.60 -25.89 -15.65
N TRP A 10 3.39 -26.01 -16.19
CA TRP A 10 2.45 -27.06 -15.80
C TRP A 10 2.97 -28.46 -16.20
N LYS A 11 3.51 -28.61 -17.42
CA LYS A 11 4.14 -29.86 -17.88
C LYS A 11 5.30 -30.26 -16.98
N LYS A 12 6.23 -29.33 -16.69
CA LYS A 12 7.36 -29.56 -15.78
C LYS A 12 6.90 -30.00 -14.37
N LYS A 13 5.91 -29.30 -13.82
CA LYS A 13 5.34 -29.67 -12.50
C LYS A 13 4.70 -31.05 -12.51
N ARG A 14 3.96 -31.40 -13.57
CA ARG A 14 3.33 -32.70 -13.75
C ARG A 14 4.38 -33.80 -13.79
N GLU A 15 5.42 -33.64 -14.59
CA GLU A 15 6.54 -34.58 -14.73
C GLU A 15 7.26 -34.80 -13.41
N VAL A 16 7.63 -33.74 -12.70
CA VAL A 16 8.26 -33.81 -11.38
C VAL A 16 7.39 -34.57 -10.36
N ASN A 17 6.08 -34.39 -10.39
CA ASN A 17 5.18 -35.11 -9.47
C ASN A 17 5.03 -36.58 -9.85
N LEU A 18 4.92 -36.89 -11.13
CA LEU A 18 4.86 -38.27 -11.63
C LEU A 18 6.15 -39.04 -11.27
N ASN A 19 7.31 -38.42 -11.48
CA ASN A 19 8.61 -39.02 -11.13
C ASN A 19 8.76 -39.27 -9.62
N LYS A 20 8.04 -38.51 -8.78
CA LYS A 20 7.98 -38.72 -7.33
C LYS A 20 6.86 -39.67 -6.88
N GLY A 21 6.17 -40.34 -7.80
CA GLY A 21 5.01 -41.19 -7.52
C GLY A 21 3.80 -40.51 -6.93
N LYS A 22 3.73 -39.15 -7.07
CA LYS A 22 2.63 -38.33 -6.53
C LYS A 22 1.55 -38.10 -7.56
N ARG A 23 0.28 -38.14 -7.15
CA ARG A 23 -0.84 -37.77 -7.99
C ARG A 23 -0.81 -36.26 -8.28
N PHE A 24 -1.05 -35.90 -9.53
CA PHE A 24 -1.08 -34.51 -9.98
C PHE A 24 -2.51 -34.11 -10.37
N PHE A 25 -3.11 -33.18 -9.61
CA PHE A 25 -4.53 -32.79 -9.74
C PHE A 25 -4.73 -31.44 -10.45
N GLU A 26 -3.64 -30.68 -10.70
CA GLU A 26 -3.79 -29.39 -11.39
C GLU A 26 -4.24 -29.60 -12.85
N LYS A 27 -5.32 -28.96 -13.22
CA LYS A 27 -5.81 -28.95 -14.61
C LYS A 27 -4.85 -28.16 -15.50
N ALA A 28 -4.68 -28.58 -16.73
CA ALA A 28 -3.90 -27.85 -17.71
C ALA A 28 -4.43 -26.41 -17.89
N PRO A 29 -3.54 -25.42 -17.98
CA PRO A 29 -3.94 -24.05 -18.25
C PRO A 29 -4.74 -23.94 -19.52
N LYS A 30 -5.92 -23.33 -19.46
CA LYS A 30 -6.74 -23.05 -20.64
C LYS A 30 -6.32 -21.74 -21.27
N LEU A 31 -6.35 -21.68 -22.62
CA LEU A 31 -6.19 -20.42 -23.33
C LEU A 31 -7.39 -19.52 -22.96
N ASN A 32 -7.07 -18.32 -22.50
CA ASN A 32 -8.12 -17.34 -22.21
C ASN A 32 -8.49 -16.60 -23.50
N CYS A 33 -9.52 -17.09 -24.15
CA CYS A 33 -10.08 -16.51 -25.37
C CYS A 33 -11.22 -15.52 -25.04
N ASN A 34 -11.10 -14.74 -23.98
CA ASN A 34 -12.11 -13.73 -23.67
C ASN A 34 -12.18 -12.69 -24.81
N PRO A 35 -13.30 -12.58 -25.55
CA PRO A 35 -13.42 -11.64 -26.67
C PRO A 35 -13.35 -10.17 -26.26
N ARG A 36 -13.34 -9.88 -24.95
CA ARG A 36 -13.18 -8.53 -24.39
C ARG A 36 -11.73 -8.21 -24.00
N SER A 37 -10.79 -9.17 -24.07
CA SER A 37 -9.39 -8.93 -23.83
C SER A 37 -8.67 -8.64 -25.13
N PHE A 38 -8.04 -7.49 -25.22
CA PHE A 38 -7.23 -7.11 -26.37
C PHE A 38 -5.80 -7.62 -26.16
N PRO A 39 -5.13 -8.13 -27.22
CA PRO A 39 -3.76 -8.58 -27.10
C PRO A 39 -2.80 -7.39 -26.89
N THR A 40 -1.61 -7.72 -26.42
CA THR A 40 -0.47 -6.79 -26.46
C THR A 40 -0.08 -6.55 -27.91
N LEU A 41 0.10 -5.29 -28.27
CA LEU A 41 0.50 -4.88 -29.61
C LEU A 41 2.04 -4.88 -29.69
N TYR A 42 2.63 -5.90 -30.30
CA TYR A 42 4.07 -6.00 -30.40
C TYR A 42 4.64 -4.91 -31.32
N LYS A 43 5.67 -4.23 -30.83
CA LYS A 43 6.37 -3.18 -31.57
C LYS A 43 6.88 -3.74 -32.91
N GLU A 44 6.86 -2.94 -33.98
CA GLU A 44 7.20 -3.25 -35.37
C GLU A 44 6.23 -4.23 -36.08
N ASN A 45 5.69 -5.20 -35.38
CA ASN A 45 4.80 -6.22 -35.95
C ASN A 45 3.32 -5.83 -35.90
N MET A 46 2.87 -5.19 -34.81
CA MET A 46 1.47 -4.83 -34.60
C MET A 46 1.28 -3.36 -34.17
N TRP A 47 2.37 -2.68 -33.81
CA TRP A 47 2.39 -1.33 -33.34
C TRP A 47 3.59 -0.57 -33.89
N LYS A 48 3.33 0.54 -34.52
CA LYS A 48 4.34 1.49 -34.98
C LYS A 48 3.96 2.88 -34.51
N PRO A 49 4.67 3.43 -33.52
CA PRO A 49 4.48 4.82 -33.11
C PRO A 49 4.97 5.74 -34.26
N ASP A 50 4.23 6.78 -34.51
CA ASP A 50 4.60 7.85 -35.44
C ASP A 50 4.85 9.13 -34.60
N LYS A 51 4.69 10.30 -35.20
CA LYS A 51 4.80 11.57 -34.50
C LYS A 51 3.82 11.65 -33.33
N ASP A 52 4.07 12.57 -32.39
CA ASP A 52 3.28 12.78 -31.18
C ASP A 52 1.76 12.73 -31.42
N GLY A 53 1.13 11.70 -30.87
CA GLY A 53 -0.32 11.51 -30.90
C GLY A 53 -0.85 10.71 -32.08
N THR A 54 0.02 10.16 -32.95
CA THR A 54 -0.35 9.25 -34.02
C THR A 54 0.42 7.94 -33.95
N ALA A 55 -0.18 6.86 -34.44
CA ALA A 55 0.45 5.56 -34.51
C ALA A 55 -0.29 4.66 -35.51
N LYS A 56 0.37 3.63 -36.00
CA LYS A 56 -0.22 2.58 -36.82
C LYS A 56 -0.36 1.30 -36.02
N ILE A 57 -1.58 0.72 -36.02
CA ILE A 57 -1.88 -0.58 -35.41
C ILE A 57 -2.26 -1.56 -36.51
N LYS A 58 -1.78 -2.80 -36.37
CA LYS A 58 -2.14 -3.87 -37.31
C LYS A 58 -3.41 -4.55 -36.80
N ILE A 59 -4.44 -4.58 -37.64
CA ILE A 59 -5.74 -5.20 -37.39
C ILE A 59 -6.08 -6.20 -38.46
N PHE A 60 -6.84 -7.24 -38.07
CA PHE A 60 -7.39 -8.19 -39.05
C PHE A 60 -8.74 -7.69 -39.54
N LYS A 61 -8.86 -7.41 -40.82
CA LYS A 61 -10.08 -6.90 -41.48
C LYS A 61 -10.21 -7.51 -42.88
N ASN A 62 -11.40 -7.94 -43.25
CA ASN A 62 -11.69 -8.50 -44.57
C ASN A 62 -10.73 -9.63 -44.99
N ASN A 63 -10.49 -10.57 -44.08
CA ASN A 63 -9.58 -11.72 -44.23
C ASN A 63 -8.10 -11.35 -44.44
N ASP A 64 -7.68 -10.11 -44.20
CA ASP A 64 -6.30 -9.69 -44.30
C ASP A 64 -5.84 -8.84 -43.10
N TRP A 65 -4.52 -8.76 -42.92
CA TRP A 65 -3.87 -7.94 -41.92
C TRP A 65 -3.52 -6.56 -42.49
N VAL A 66 -4.25 -5.54 -42.09
CA VAL A 66 -4.08 -4.17 -42.55
C VAL A 66 -3.56 -3.25 -41.46
N TRP A 67 -2.76 -2.25 -41.82
CA TRP A 67 -2.33 -1.20 -40.93
C TRP A 67 -3.41 -0.11 -40.85
N LEU A 68 -3.90 0.16 -39.64
CA LEU A 68 -4.82 1.25 -39.36
C LEU A 68 -4.06 2.38 -38.69
N GLU A 69 -4.13 3.56 -39.23
CA GLU A 69 -3.63 4.76 -38.58
C GLU A 69 -4.63 5.24 -37.53
N ILE A 70 -4.13 5.54 -36.33
CA ILE A 70 -4.92 6.01 -35.21
C ILE A 70 -4.33 7.29 -34.63
N SER A 71 -5.21 8.19 -34.17
CA SER A 71 -4.82 9.34 -33.37
C SER A 71 -5.18 9.09 -31.90
N TYR A 72 -4.28 9.45 -30.99
CA TYR A 72 -4.52 9.32 -29.56
C TYR A 72 -4.04 10.55 -28.79
N SER A 73 -4.76 10.91 -27.72
CA SER A 73 -4.39 12.05 -26.89
C SER A 73 -3.28 11.67 -25.93
N THR A 74 -2.16 12.36 -25.99
CA THR A 74 -1.03 12.24 -25.08
C THR A 74 -1.13 13.16 -23.86
N LYS A 75 -2.20 13.98 -23.75
CA LYS A 75 -2.37 14.97 -22.66
C LYS A 75 -2.30 14.34 -21.28
N SER A 76 -2.93 13.17 -21.08
CA SER A 76 -2.88 12.46 -19.79
C SER A 76 -1.51 11.86 -19.48
N PHE A 77 -0.70 11.59 -20.50
CA PHE A 77 0.67 11.09 -20.36
C PHE A 77 1.63 12.23 -20.03
N ARG A 78 1.47 13.38 -20.68
CA ARG A 78 2.34 14.55 -20.52
C ARG A 78 2.05 15.38 -19.26
N SER A 79 0.80 15.47 -18.80
CA SER A 79 0.42 16.24 -17.61
C SER A 79 0.61 15.49 -16.30
N GLY A 80 0.93 14.19 -16.33
CA GLY A 80 1.15 13.37 -15.15
C GLY A 80 2.58 13.40 -14.60
N GLN A 81 2.82 12.65 -13.54
CA GLN A 81 4.13 12.52 -12.87
C GLN A 81 5.27 12.04 -13.78
N ASN A 82 4.96 11.57 -14.98
CA ASN A 82 5.89 10.95 -15.93
C ASN A 82 6.92 11.92 -16.51
N TYR A 83 6.63 13.24 -16.48
CA TYR A 83 7.62 14.25 -16.89
C TYR A 83 8.84 14.37 -15.97
N ARG A 84 8.79 13.75 -14.78
CA ARG A 84 9.91 13.73 -13.84
C ARG A 84 11.01 12.75 -14.23
N PHE A 85 10.73 11.85 -15.15
CA PHE A 85 11.67 10.81 -15.54
C PHE A 85 12.12 11.03 -16.97
N SER A 86 13.32 11.58 -17.14
CA SER A 86 13.92 11.82 -18.44
C SER A 86 14.31 10.52 -19.18
N ASN A 87 14.52 9.43 -18.43
CA ASN A 87 14.97 8.14 -18.94
C ASN A 87 13.97 7.04 -18.60
N PHE A 88 13.00 6.80 -19.45
CA PHE A 88 12.09 5.66 -19.31
C PHE A 88 12.15 4.77 -20.57
N LYS A 89 12.05 3.47 -20.34
CA LYS A 89 11.93 2.47 -21.41
C LYS A 89 10.47 2.09 -21.57
N GLU A 90 9.92 2.33 -22.74
CA GLU A 90 8.57 1.94 -23.12
C GLU A 90 8.52 0.47 -23.53
N PHE A 91 7.42 -0.19 -23.19
CA PHE A 91 7.10 -1.54 -23.59
C PHE A 91 5.91 -1.56 -24.54
N ASN A 92 5.62 -2.75 -25.06
CA ASN A 92 4.52 -2.96 -25.98
C ASN A 92 3.17 -2.54 -25.39
N PRO A 93 2.42 -1.67 -26.08
CA PRO A 93 1.14 -1.20 -25.59
C PRO A 93 0.05 -2.27 -25.65
N MET A 94 -0.98 -2.08 -24.83
CA MET A 94 -2.22 -2.85 -24.89
C MET A 94 -3.39 -1.94 -25.21
N LEU A 95 -4.22 -2.35 -26.19
CA LEU A 95 -5.46 -1.67 -26.46
C LEU A 95 -6.53 -2.13 -25.47
N MET A 96 -7.22 -1.18 -24.82
CA MET A 96 -8.29 -1.47 -23.87
C MET A 96 -9.55 -0.70 -24.20
N LYS A 97 -10.70 -1.38 -24.14
CA LYS A 97 -12.01 -0.76 -24.30
C LYS A 97 -12.67 -0.52 -22.93
N LYS A 98 -13.08 0.72 -22.66
CA LYS A 98 -13.81 1.08 -21.45
C LYS A 98 -15.06 1.88 -21.81
N GLY A 99 -16.20 1.22 -21.72
CA GLY A 99 -17.46 1.77 -22.24
C GLY A 99 -17.39 1.93 -23.76
N LYS A 100 -17.66 3.13 -24.26
CA LYS A 100 -17.58 3.49 -25.69
C LYS A 100 -16.20 3.98 -26.15
N LYS A 101 -15.24 4.13 -25.21
CA LYS A 101 -13.90 4.69 -25.52
C LYS A 101 -12.83 3.61 -25.52
N TYR A 102 -11.84 3.78 -26.39
CA TYR A 102 -10.64 2.97 -26.45
C TYR A 102 -9.50 3.73 -25.78
N PHE A 103 -8.63 2.99 -25.10
CA PHE A 103 -7.45 3.50 -24.42
C PHE A 103 -6.24 2.67 -24.82
N LEU A 104 -5.15 3.35 -25.08
CA LEU A 104 -3.86 2.72 -25.27
C LEU A 104 -3.11 2.75 -23.94
N HIS A 105 -2.85 1.58 -23.37
CA HIS A 105 -2.05 1.42 -22.16
C HIS A 105 -0.63 1.11 -22.55
N ILE A 106 0.26 2.06 -22.37
CA ILE A 106 1.69 1.93 -22.67
C ILE A 106 2.43 1.70 -21.35
N PRO A 107 2.94 0.48 -21.08
CA PRO A 107 3.78 0.24 -19.91
C PRO A 107 5.16 0.87 -20.11
N TYR A 108 5.76 1.36 -19.04
CA TYR A 108 7.13 1.86 -19.05
C TYR A 108 7.86 1.49 -17.76
N THR A 109 9.18 1.44 -17.82
CA THR A 109 10.05 1.31 -16.65
C THR A 109 11.04 2.47 -16.60
N THR A 110 11.40 2.83 -15.39
CA THR A 110 12.46 3.80 -15.13
C THR A 110 13.22 3.38 -13.87
N ASP A 111 14.50 3.69 -13.84
CA ASP A 111 15.32 3.46 -12.68
C ASP A 111 15.25 4.68 -11.75
N ILE A 112 14.99 4.43 -10.47
CA ILE A 112 14.87 5.46 -9.46
C ILE A 112 15.93 5.21 -8.39
N LYS A 113 16.79 6.21 -8.14
CA LYS A 113 17.73 6.16 -7.04
C LYS A 113 17.00 6.44 -5.72
N LEU A 114 17.01 5.46 -4.84
CA LEU A 114 16.44 5.59 -3.50
C LEU A 114 17.43 6.30 -2.57
N ASN A 115 16.91 7.05 -1.60
CA ASN A 115 17.73 7.74 -0.59
C ASN A 115 18.61 6.74 0.17
N SER A 116 19.90 7.04 0.26
CA SER A 116 20.91 6.21 0.93
C SER A 116 21.53 6.88 2.16
N THR A 117 20.79 7.78 2.79
CA THR A 117 21.21 8.50 3.99
C THR A 117 21.66 7.54 5.10
N PRO A 118 22.80 7.77 5.76
CA PRO A 118 23.25 6.98 6.91
C PRO A 118 22.20 6.95 8.02
N LEU A 119 22.10 5.82 8.75
CA LEU A 119 21.03 5.56 9.72
C LEU A 119 20.86 6.66 10.76
N ASN A 120 21.97 7.19 11.29
CA ASN A 120 22.01 8.24 12.30
C ASN A 120 21.56 9.64 11.81
N LYS A 121 21.44 9.82 10.49
CA LYS A 121 20.97 11.07 9.86
C LYS A 121 19.59 10.92 9.25
N GLN A 122 18.99 9.72 9.31
CA GLN A 122 17.67 9.48 8.71
C GLN A 122 16.54 10.12 9.49
N LYS A 123 15.55 10.61 8.76
CA LYS A 123 14.26 11.01 9.28
C LYS A 123 13.21 9.99 8.85
N ILE A 124 12.44 9.48 9.80
CA ILE A 124 11.50 8.40 9.60
C ILE A 124 10.08 8.89 9.81
N ILE A 125 9.21 8.59 8.86
CA ILE A 125 7.77 8.82 8.99
C ILE A 125 7.12 7.54 9.49
N GLY A 126 6.57 7.56 10.70
CA GLY A 126 5.69 6.51 11.23
C GLY A 126 4.25 6.80 10.88
N VAL A 127 3.55 5.84 10.29
CA VAL A 127 2.15 5.99 9.86
C VAL A 127 1.29 4.93 10.54
N ASP A 128 0.38 5.39 11.38
CA ASP A 128 -0.72 4.58 11.90
C ASP A 128 -2.00 4.86 11.09
N LEU A 129 -2.58 3.81 10.49
CA LEU A 129 -3.80 3.91 9.69
C LEU A 129 -5.01 3.56 10.55
N GLY A 130 -5.89 4.52 10.79
CA GLY A 130 -7.06 4.40 11.66
C GLY A 130 -8.41 4.34 10.93
N LEU A 131 -9.46 4.00 11.67
CA LEU A 131 -10.84 4.08 11.21
C LEU A 131 -11.44 5.48 11.40
N THR A 132 -11.11 6.15 12.50
CA THR A 132 -11.53 7.51 12.81
C THR A 132 -10.70 8.49 12.00
N ASN A 133 -9.44 8.68 12.33
CA ASN A 133 -8.48 9.33 11.45
C ASN A 133 -8.09 8.36 10.32
N SER A 134 -7.97 8.85 9.10
CA SER A 134 -7.50 8.02 7.97
C SER A 134 -6.06 7.59 8.18
N ALA A 135 -5.24 8.49 8.71
CA ALA A 135 -3.90 8.22 9.18
C ALA A 135 -3.50 9.23 10.27
N VAL A 136 -2.67 8.79 11.20
CA VAL A 136 -1.90 9.64 12.09
C VAL A 136 -0.43 9.43 11.78
N VAL A 137 0.28 10.51 11.51
CA VAL A 137 1.63 10.49 10.94
C VAL A 137 2.56 11.28 11.85
N SER A 138 3.73 10.73 12.11
CA SER A 138 4.78 11.40 12.87
C SER A 138 6.12 11.30 12.17
N CYS A 139 6.92 12.37 12.26
CA CYS A 139 8.31 12.38 11.83
C CYS A 139 9.21 12.29 13.07
N ILE A 140 10.10 11.30 13.11
CA ILE A 140 11.11 11.21 14.17
C ILE A 140 12.51 11.07 13.59
N ASP A 141 13.49 11.56 14.34
CA ASP A 141 14.91 11.39 14.04
C ASP A 141 15.48 10.11 14.66
N TYR A 142 16.78 9.89 14.45
CA TYR A 142 17.50 8.74 15.00
C TYR A 142 17.48 8.69 16.54
N ASN A 143 17.47 9.84 17.22
CA ASN A 143 17.45 9.93 18.68
C ASN A 143 16.07 9.69 19.29
N GLY A 144 15.05 9.47 18.43
CA GLY A 144 13.66 9.30 18.86
C GLY A 144 12.92 10.62 19.10
N THR A 145 13.54 11.78 18.73
CA THR A 145 12.92 13.10 18.85
C THR A 145 11.79 13.23 17.82
N VAL A 146 10.62 13.65 18.27
CA VAL A 146 9.48 13.94 17.41
C VAL A 146 9.66 15.32 16.79
N LEU A 147 9.89 15.36 15.48
CA LEU A 147 10.13 16.59 14.73
C LEU A 147 8.82 17.24 14.23
N ASP A 148 7.87 16.44 13.80
CA ASP A 148 6.60 16.93 13.26
C ASP A 148 5.52 15.83 13.36
N ARG A 149 4.25 16.23 13.29
CA ARG A 149 3.08 15.33 13.37
C ARG A 149 1.92 15.86 12.56
N LEU A 150 1.11 14.95 12.02
CA LEU A 150 -0.05 15.28 11.21
C LEU A 150 -1.20 14.31 11.49
N PHE A 151 -2.39 14.84 11.69
CA PHE A 151 -3.65 14.07 11.71
C PHE A 151 -4.34 14.25 10.36
N ILE A 152 -4.64 13.16 9.70
CA ILE A 152 -5.40 13.13 8.46
C ILE A 152 -6.82 12.69 8.79
N ASP A 153 -7.67 13.67 9.07
CA ASP A 153 -9.09 13.45 9.35
C ASP A 153 -9.92 13.69 8.10
N GLN A 154 -10.79 12.74 7.81
CA GLN A 154 -11.73 12.78 6.70
C GLN A 154 -13.10 12.32 7.19
N SER A 155 -13.50 12.79 8.37
CA SER A 155 -14.74 12.40 9.03
C SER A 155 -15.96 12.71 8.16
N LYS A 156 -16.01 13.90 7.52
CA LYS A 156 -17.10 14.32 6.62
C LYS A 156 -17.27 13.37 5.43
N GLU A 157 -16.17 13.02 4.77
CA GLU A 157 -16.16 12.11 3.62
C GLU A 157 -16.55 10.69 4.03
N LYS A 158 -16.09 10.24 5.17
CA LYS A 158 -16.43 8.92 5.74
C LYS A 158 -17.90 8.83 6.14
N ASP A 159 -18.47 9.88 6.74
CA ASP A 159 -19.90 9.95 7.07
C ASP A 159 -20.75 10.00 5.80
N HIS A 160 -20.30 10.73 4.79
CA HIS A 160 -20.94 10.75 3.48
C HIS A 160 -20.91 9.35 2.83
N LEU A 161 -19.78 8.66 2.87
CA LEU A 161 -19.63 7.27 2.40
C LEU A 161 -20.61 6.34 3.12
N LYS A 162 -20.69 6.42 4.45
CA LYS A 162 -21.61 5.65 5.29
C LYS A 162 -23.08 5.93 4.92
N THR A 163 -23.44 7.19 4.70
CA THR A 163 -24.79 7.59 4.26
C THR A 163 -25.14 6.99 2.89
N LYS A 164 -24.20 7.01 1.93
CA LYS A 164 -24.40 6.37 0.61
C LYS A 164 -24.57 4.86 0.71
N LEU A 165 -23.79 4.19 1.56
CA LEU A 165 -23.91 2.77 1.80
C LEU A 165 -25.25 2.39 2.44
N ASN A 166 -25.73 3.20 3.40
CA ASN A 166 -27.04 3.01 4.02
C ASN A 166 -28.18 3.19 2.99
N LYS A 167 -28.09 4.20 2.11
CA LYS A 167 -29.05 4.42 1.02
C LYS A 167 -29.06 3.23 0.05
N LEU A 168 -27.89 2.70 -0.32
CA LEU A 168 -27.79 1.49 -1.16
C LEU A 168 -28.44 0.29 -0.47
N ALA A 169 -28.17 0.07 0.82
CA ALA A 169 -28.77 -1.04 1.58
C ALA A 169 -30.30 -0.93 1.68
N LYS A 170 -30.84 0.28 1.85
CA LYS A 170 -32.29 0.54 1.81
C LYS A 170 -32.88 0.27 0.42
N ALA A 171 -32.23 0.72 -0.64
CA ALA A 171 -32.68 0.52 -2.03
C ALA A 171 -32.70 -0.96 -2.40
N LYS A 172 -31.70 -1.75 -1.98
CA LYS A 172 -31.66 -3.21 -2.19
C LYS A 172 -32.80 -3.93 -1.46
N ARG A 173 -33.09 -3.56 -0.21
CA ARG A 173 -34.21 -4.14 0.56
C ARG A 173 -35.57 -3.84 -0.06
N LYS A 174 -35.79 -2.63 -0.56
CA LYS A 174 -37.07 -2.23 -1.19
C LYS A 174 -37.30 -2.94 -2.54
N SER A 175 -36.25 -3.19 -3.31
CA SER A 175 -36.40 -3.81 -4.63
C SER A 175 -36.58 -5.32 -4.60
N GLY A 176 -36.34 -5.98 -3.44
CA GLY A 176 -36.42 -7.45 -3.34
C GLY A 176 -35.37 -8.20 -4.20
N ILE A 177 -34.77 -7.53 -5.15
CA ILE A 177 -33.83 -8.05 -6.13
C ILE A 177 -32.41 -7.65 -5.69
N GLN A 178 -31.48 -8.59 -5.71
CA GLN A 178 -30.06 -8.29 -5.47
C GLN A 178 -29.40 -7.56 -6.66
N ASP A 179 -30.18 -6.76 -7.37
CA ASP A 179 -29.72 -6.03 -8.54
C ASP A 179 -28.50 -5.16 -8.23
N GLU A 180 -27.54 -5.22 -9.11
CA GLU A 180 -26.45 -4.28 -9.15
C GLU A 180 -27.04 -2.88 -9.39
N LYS A 181 -26.91 -2.01 -8.40
CA LYS A 181 -27.26 -0.58 -8.53
C LYS A 181 -26.05 0.20 -9.03
N PRO A 182 -25.68 0.18 -10.34
CA PRO A 182 -24.39 0.65 -10.85
C PRO A 182 -24.13 2.13 -10.52
N ASN A 183 -25.18 2.96 -10.50
CA ASN A 183 -25.07 4.38 -10.19
C ASN A 183 -24.71 4.64 -8.71
N TYR A 184 -25.24 3.84 -7.79
CA TYR A 184 -24.88 3.91 -6.38
C TYR A 184 -23.42 3.46 -6.18
N TRP A 185 -23.03 2.34 -6.78
CA TRP A 185 -21.67 1.82 -6.71
C TRP A 185 -20.65 2.76 -7.32
N ARG A 186 -20.97 3.42 -8.45
CA ARG A 186 -20.09 4.41 -9.07
C ARG A 186 -19.78 5.56 -8.11
N ARG A 187 -20.81 6.08 -7.40
CA ARG A 187 -20.66 7.17 -6.42
C ARG A 187 -19.88 6.71 -5.17
N ILE A 188 -20.18 5.54 -4.64
CA ILE A 188 -19.49 4.93 -3.49
C ILE A 188 -18.01 4.72 -3.81
N ASN A 189 -17.70 4.10 -4.94
CA ASN A 189 -16.34 3.83 -5.38
C ASN A 189 -15.58 5.13 -5.69
N GLY A 190 -16.25 6.14 -6.22
CA GLY A 190 -15.68 7.47 -6.46
C GLY A 190 -15.23 8.13 -5.15
N LEU A 191 -16.12 8.15 -4.15
CA LEU A 191 -15.82 8.73 -2.84
C LEU A 191 -14.73 7.94 -2.09
N GLN A 192 -14.76 6.60 -2.16
CA GLN A 192 -13.70 5.78 -1.58
C GLN A 192 -12.33 6.04 -2.24
N LYS A 193 -12.31 6.20 -3.57
CA LYS A 193 -11.08 6.55 -4.29
C LYS A 193 -10.55 7.93 -3.88
N PHE A 194 -11.45 8.90 -3.69
CA PHE A 194 -11.09 10.24 -3.21
C PHE A 194 -10.44 10.16 -1.83
N ILE A 195 -11.08 9.53 -0.85
CA ILE A 195 -10.55 9.34 0.51
C ILE A 195 -9.15 8.71 0.47
N ILE A 196 -8.97 7.64 -0.32
CA ILE A 196 -7.68 6.97 -0.45
C ILE A 196 -6.64 7.92 -1.03
N GLN A 197 -6.97 8.60 -2.14
CA GLN A 197 -6.02 9.45 -2.86
C GLN A 197 -5.59 10.63 -2.01
N ASP A 198 -6.54 11.31 -1.37
CA ASP A 198 -6.27 12.45 -0.50
C ASP A 198 -5.41 12.04 0.72
N THR A 199 -5.70 10.89 1.35
CA THR A 199 -4.84 10.35 2.43
C THR A 199 -3.41 10.11 1.93
N VAL A 200 -3.25 9.50 0.76
CA VAL A 200 -1.94 9.24 0.16
C VAL A 200 -1.20 10.54 -0.12
N ASP A 201 -1.88 11.52 -0.71
CA ASP A 201 -1.27 12.79 -1.07
C ASP A 201 -0.80 13.58 0.16
N GLN A 202 -1.59 13.59 1.23
CA GLN A 202 -1.21 14.23 2.49
C GLN A 202 -0.03 13.52 3.16
N ILE A 203 0.03 12.17 3.19
CA ILE A 203 1.19 11.44 3.73
C ILE A 203 2.46 11.76 2.94
N ILE A 204 2.37 11.79 1.61
CA ILE A 204 3.52 12.07 0.75
C ILE A 204 3.97 13.53 0.89
N ALA A 205 3.03 14.49 0.93
CA ALA A 205 3.35 15.90 1.16
C ALA A 205 4.05 16.11 2.51
N PHE A 206 3.58 15.45 3.56
CA PHE A 206 4.21 15.47 4.88
C PHE A 206 5.64 14.89 4.86
N ALA A 207 5.84 13.78 4.15
CA ALA A 207 7.15 13.17 4.01
C ALA A 207 8.13 14.07 3.23
N GLN A 208 7.67 14.74 2.17
CA GLN A 208 8.46 15.69 1.40
C GLN A 208 8.81 16.95 2.21
N LYS A 209 7.82 17.52 2.93
CA LYS A 209 8.02 18.68 3.84
C LYS A 209 9.14 18.41 4.84
N ASN A 210 9.14 17.22 5.43
CA ASN A 210 10.12 16.83 6.45
C ASN A 210 11.42 16.27 5.87
N LYS A 211 11.56 16.18 4.55
CA LYS A 211 12.70 15.55 3.85
C LYS A 211 12.97 14.15 4.39
N ALA A 212 11.92 13.34 4.49
CA ALA A 212 11.98 12.01 5.08
C ALA A 212 12.70 11.01 4.16
N ASP A 213 13.46 10.11 4.78
CA ASP A 213 14.20 9.06 4.08
C ASP A 213 13.36 7.78 3.91
N VAL A 214 12.51 7.49 4.89
CA VAL A 214 11.73 6.25 4.94
C VAL A 214 10.34 6.52 5.51
N ILE A 215 9.32 5.91 4.87
CA ILE A 215 7.96 5.85 5.41
C ILE A 215 7.74 4.43 5.97
N VAL A 216 7.28 4.35 7.21
CA VAL A 216 7.12 3.09 7.94
C VAL A 216 5.66 2.87 8.28
N PHE A 217 5.15 1.69 7.93
CA PHE A 217 3.82 1.22 8.25
C PHE A 217 3.86 -0.01 9.16
N GLU A 218 2.72 -0.29 9.79
CA GLU A 218 2.50 -1.61 10.39
C GLU A 218 2.33 -2.67 9.30
N TYR A 219 2.89 -3.86 9.54
CA TYR A 219 2.59 -5.05 8.74
C TYR A 219 1.22 -5.59 9.14
N LEU A 220 0.24 -5.39 8.29
CA LEU A 220 -1.15 -5.73 8.57
C LEU A 220 -1.50 -7.20 8.31
N GLY A 221 -0.60 -7.97 7.66
CA GLY A 221 -0.81 -9.39 7.36
C GLY A 221 -2.14 -9.65 6.62
N LYS A 222 -2.59 -10.88 6.68
CA LYS A 222 -3.97 -11.27 6.32
C LYS A 222 -4.85 -11.06 7.56
N MET A 223 -5.41 -9.86 7.71
CA MET A 223 -6.31 -9.54 8.81
C MET A 223 -7.57 -10.43 8.71
N LYS A 224 -7.70 -11.37 9.63
CA LYS A 224 -8.91 -12.20 9.74
C LYS A 224 -10.06 -11.32 10.25
N LEU A 225 -11.14 -11.28 9.48
CA LEU A 225 -12.36 -10.60 9.92
C LEU A 225 -13.00 -11.37 11.09
N PRO A 226 -13.50 -10.69 12.11
CA PRO A 226 -14.14 -11.37 13.24
C PRO A 226 -15.36 -12.17 12.76
N LYS A 227 -15.43 -13.43 13.19
CA LYS A 227 -16.54 -14.33 12.90
C LYS A 227 -17.40 -14.46 14.17
N ASN A 228 -18.73 -14.44 14.01
CA ASN A 228 -19.70 -14.82 15.04
C ASN A 228 -19.67 -14.09 16.39
N SER A 229 -19.12 -12.89 16.51
CA SER A 229 -19.21 -12.07 17.72
C SER A 229 -20.27 -10.97 17.60
N PHE A 230 -20.81 -10.51 18.74
CA PHE A 230 -21.73 -9.38 18.78
C PHE A 230 -21.09 -8.16 18.08
N GLY A 231 -21.82 -7.53 17.19
CA GLY A 231 -21.28 -6.41 16.38
C GLY A 231 -20.34 -6.78 15.23
N ALA A 232 -19.95 -8.06 15.07
CA ALA A 232 -19.05 -8.53 14.01
C ALA A 232 -19.51 -8.14 12.60
N LYS A 233 -20.82 -8.18 12.34
CA LYS A 233 -21.41 -7.77 11.04
C LYS A 233 -21.15 -6.28 10.75
N ARG A 234 -21.31 -5.41 11.75
CA ARG A 234 -21.08 -3.97 11.65
C ARG A 234 -19.59 -3.66 11.49
N LEU A 235 -18.74 -4.36 12.26
CA LEU A 235 -17.29 -4.22 12.16
C LEU A 235 -16.75 -4.70 10.81
N ARG A 236 -17.22 -5.87 10.31
CA ARG A 236 -16.87 -6.37 8.96
C ARG A 236 -17.23 -5.37 7.88
N ALA A 237 -18.43 -4.78 7.94
CA ALA A 237 -18.83 -3.76 6.98
C ALA A 237 -17.90 -2.53 7.02
N LYS A 238 -17.49 -2.05 8.19
CA LYS A 238 -16.52 -0.97 8.32
C LYS A 238 -15.14 -1.35 7.75
N LEU A 239 -14.65 -2.54 8.08
CA LEU A 239 -13.34 -3.03 7.64
C LEU A 239 -13.29 -3.32 6.13
N GLN A 240 -14.41 -3.75 5.53
CA GLN A 240 -14.49 -3.99 4.09
C GLN A 240 -14.24 -2.73 3.26
N TYR A 241 -14.70 -1.58 3.76
CA TYR A 241 -14.48 -0.28 3.11
C TYR A 241 -13.19 0.41 3.60
N TRP A 242 -12.51 -0.17 4.58
CA TRP A 242 -11.27 0.34 5.09
C TRP A 242 -10.11 -0.04 4.17
N ALA A 243 -9.66 0.93 3.44
CA ALA A 243 -8.73 0.73 2.35
C ALA A 243 -7.25 0.74 2.78
N LYS A 244 -6.91 0.28 4.02
CA LYS A 244 -5.54 0.30 4.56
C LYS A 244 -4.49 -0.21 3.55
N LEU A 245 -4.68 -1.40 3.02
CA LEU A 245 -3.74 -1.98 2.05
C LEU A 245 -3.63 -1.17 0.76
N LYS A 246 -4.74 -0.57 0.30
CA LYS A 246 -4.72 0.29 -0.88
C LYS A 246 -3.96 1.57 -0.62
N ILE A 247 -4.13 2.17 0.58
CA ILE A 247 -3.36 3.35 1.00
C ILE A 247 -1.88 2.99 1.09
N GLN A 248 -1.52 1.93 1.83
CA GLN A 248 -0.13 1.49 1.95
C GLN A 248 0.53 1.29 0.58
N ASN A 249 -0.09 0.52 -0.32
CA ASN A 249 0.49 0.24 -1.63
C ASN A 249 0.69 1.52 -2.45
N LYS A 250 -0.31 2.40 -2.49
CA LYS A 250 -0.20 3.66 -3.22
C LYS A 250 0.85 4.62 -2.62
N VAL A 251 0.97 4.67 -1.28
CA VAL A 251 2.04 5.45 -0.63
C VAL A 251 3.40 4.86 -0.99
N CYS A 252 3.56 3.52 -0.97
CA CYS A 252 4.80 2.87 -1.35
C CYS A 252 5.20 3.19 -2.80
N GLU A 253 4.25 3.10 -3.74
CA GLU A 253 4.48 3.44 -5.15
C GLU A 253 4.91 4.90 -5.32
N LYS A 254 4.17 5.85 -4.71
CA LYS A 254 4.51 7.27 -4.77
C LYS A 254 5.81 7.63 -4.04
N ALA A 255 6.06 7.04 -2.86
CA ALA A 255 7.29 7.25 -2.12
C ALA A 255 8.51 6.82 -2.95
N HIS A 256 8.46 5.61 -3.54
CA HIS A 256 9.53 5.13 -4.41
C HIS A 256 9.76 6.07 -5.61
N SER A 257 8.70 6.56 -6.25
CA SER A 257 8.83 7.50 -7.37
C SER A 257 9.51 8.82 -6.99
N LEU A 258 9.61 9.11 -5.70
CA LEU A 258 10.27 10.30 -5.12
C LEU A 258 11.62 9.97 -4.47
N GLY A 259 12.11 8.74 -4.61
CA GLY A 259 13.35 8.29 -3.98
C GLY A 259 13.21 7.95 -2.49
N ILE A 260 12.01 8.06 -1.90
CA ILE A 260 11.75 7.77 -0.49
C ILE A 260 11.56 6.25 -0.32
N ARG A 261 12.29 5.64 0.58
CA ARG A 261 12.14 4.21 0.90
C ARG A 261 10.88 3.98 1.73
N TYR A 262 10.37 2.76 1.73
CA TYR A 262 9.32 2.36 2.65
C TYR A 262 9.71 1.10 3.42
N SER A 263 9.10 0.90 4.57
CA SER A 263 9.30 -0.27 5.40
C SER A 263 8.02 -0.67 6.13
N LYS A 264 7.98 -1.90 6.62
CA LYS A 264 6.88 -2.41 7.44
C LYS A 264 7.45 -3.01 8.72
N VAL A 265 6.82 -2.71 9.86
CA VAL A 265 7.17 -3.24 11.17
C VAL A 265 6.04 -4.08 11.74
N LEU A 266 6.34 -4.97 12.69
CA LEU A 266 5.33 -5.79 13.34
C LEU A 266 4.34 -4.91 14.10
N ALA A 267 3.04 -5.16 13.86
CA ALA A 267 1.94 -4.39 14.47
C ALA A 267 1.72 -4.74 15.97
N ARG A 268 2.15 -5.95 16.41
CA ARG A 268 1.91 -6.40 17.78
C ARG A 268 2.56 -5.46 18.79
N GLY A 269 1.76 -4.85 19.69
CA GLY A 269 2.23 -4.01 20.78
C GLY A 269 2.51 -2.55 20.43
N THR A 270 2.34 -2.07 19.20
CA THR A 270 2.56 -0.65 18.83
C THR A 270 1.67 0.31 19.59
N SER A 271 0.43 -0.09 19.85
CA SER A 271 -0.56 0.70 20.60
C SER A 271 -0.76 0.21 22.05
N MET A 272 0.00 -0.80 22.50
CA MET A 272 -0.14 -1.37 23.85
C MET A 272 0.82 -0.75 24.86
N TYR A 273 1.92 -0.18 24.39
CA TYR A 273 2.96 0.38 25.25
C TYR A 273 3.11 1.88 25.02
N ALA A 274 3.36 2.60 26.09
CA ALA A 274 3.63 4.03 26.05
C ALA A 274 4.97 4.31 25.36
N PHE A 275 5.01 5.33 24.50
CA PHE A 275 6.23 5.67 23.76
C PHE A 275 7.36 6.13 24.69
N ASP A 276 7.01 6.65 25.88
CA ASP A 276 7.95 7.15 26.88
C ASP A 276 8.54 6.07 27.82
N GLY A 277 8.18 4.80 27.58
CA GLY A 277 8.68 3.66 28.36
C GLY A 277 7.98 3.46 29.70
N SER A 278 6.92 4.21 30.03
CA SER A 278 6.19 4.06 31.29
C SER A 278 5.37 2.76 31.41
N GLY A 279 5.44 1.88 30.38
CA GLY A 279 4.81 0.55 30.39
C GLY A 279 3.52 0.47 29.59
N ALA A 280 2.65 -0.47 29.96
CA ALA A 280 1.40 -0.71 29.26
C ALA A 280 0.42 0.46 29.40
N VAL A 281 -0.25 0.81 28.29
CA VAL A 281 -1.26 1.88 28.29
C VAL A 281 -2.65 1.34 28.60
N LYS A 282 -3.42 2.09 29.40
CA LYS A 282 -4.84 1.84 29.60
C LYS A 282 -5.64 2.71 28.63
N ARG A 283 -6.51 2.09 27.82
CA ARG A 283 -7.41 2.85 26.93
C ARG A 283 -8.54 3.45 27.75
N SER A 284 -8.83 4.72 27.53
CA SER A 284 -10.01 5.37 28.12
C SER A 284 -11.29 4.93 27.38
N ASP A 285 -12.44 5.24 27.93
CA ASP A 285 -13.75 5.02 27.29
C ASP A 285 -13.85 5.77 25.95
N ARG A 286 -13.17 6.90 25.83
CA ARG A 286 -12.86 7.56 24.56
C ARG A 286 -11.70 6.83 23.91
N LYS A 287 -12.00 6.03 22.89
CA LYS A 287 -11.05 5.15 22.19
C LYS A 287 -9.87 5.86 21.52
N ASP A 288 -9.91 7.17 21.39
CA ASP A 288 -8.88 8.05 20.86
C ASP A 288 -7.79 8.42 21.86
N LEU A 289 -8.09 8.29 23.18
CA LEU A 289 -7.15 8.60 24.26
C LEU A 289 -6.69 7.34 24.98
N CYS A 290 -5.46 7.37 25.48
CA CYS A 290 -4.89 6.36 26.36
C CYS A 290 -4.23 7.03 27.56
N ARG A 291 -4.25 6.36 28.70
CA ARG A 291 -3.60 6.78 29.94
C ARG A 291 -2.36 5.94 30.17
N PHE A 292 -1.24 6.58 30.37
CA PHE A 292 0.05 5.97 30.68
C PHE A 292 0.12 5.60 32.16
N SER A 293 1.03 4.71 32.52
CA SER A 293 1.21 4.28 33.93
C SER A 293 1.67 5.42 34.83
N ASN A 294 2.34 6.44 34.30
CA ASN A 294 2.73 7.66 34.98
C ASN A 294 1.60 8.70 35.13
N GLY A 295 0.36 8.35 34.75
CA GLY A 295 -0.82 9.22 34.86
C GLY A 295 -1.05 10.12 33.63
N LYS A 296 -0.11 10.24 32.72
CA LYS A 296 -0.22 11.08 31.53
C LYS A 296 -1.31 10.55 30.59
N THR A 297 -2.15 11.46 30.08
CA THR A 297 -3.12 11.14 29.03
C THR A 297 -2.60 11.57 27.68
N TYR A 298 -2.69 10.70 26.69
CA TYR A 298 -2.14 10.91 25.36
C TYR A 298 -3.04 10.37 24.27
N HIS A 299 -2.87 10.85 23.01
CA HIS A 299 -3.61 10.33 21.86
C HIS A 299 -3.07 8.95 21.45
N SER A 300 -3.94 7.94 21.38
CA SER A 300 -3.54 6.54 21.15
C SER A 300 -2.84 6.34 19.82
N ASP A 301 -3.37 6.96 18.74
CA ASP A 301 -2.82 6.79 17.38
C ASP A 301 -1.49 7.54 17.23
N LEU A 302 -1.28 8.68 17.94
CA LEU A 302 0.04 9.33 18.01
C LEU A 302 1.06 8.46 18.72
N ASN A 303 0.69 7.89 19.88
CA ASN A 303 1.54 6.94 20.59
C ASN A 303 1.95 5.78 19.67
N ALA A 304 1.00 5.22 18.92
CA ALA A 304 1.26 4.15 17.97
C ALA A 304 2.21 4.60 16.85
N SER A 305 2.00 5.78 16.26
CA SER A 305 2.85 6.29 15.17
C SER A 305 4.31 6.48 15.58
N TYR A 306 4.57 6.94 16.82
CA TYR A 306 5.92 7.06 17.37
C TYR A 306 6.59 5.71 17.54
N ASN A 307 5.88 4.73 18.10
CA ASN A 307 6.38 3.37 18.25
C ASN A 307 6.64 2.69 16.90
N ILE A 308 5.79 2.92 15.89
CA ILE A 308 5.98 2.41 14.52
C ILE A 308 7.30 2.92 13.94
N ALA A 309 7.56 4.21 14.04
CA ALA A 309 8.78 4.78 13.49
C ALA A 309 10.03 4.31 14.28
N SER A 310 9.98 4.29 15.61
CA SER A 310 11.09 3.84 16.47
C SER A 310 11.46 2.39 16.23
N ARG A 311 10.49 1.52 15.95
CA ARG A 311 10.73 0.10 15.62
C ARG A 311 11.57 -0.10 14.37
N TYR A 312 11.50 0.82 13.41
CA TYR A 312 12.38 0.78 12.25
C TYR A 312 13.85 0.97 12.66
N PHE A 313 14.14 1.98 13.49
CA PHE A 313 15.47 2.23 13.99
C PHE A 313 15.99 1.08 14.86
N ILE A 314 15.19 0.61 15.81
CA ILE A 314 15.53 -0.52 16.69
C ILE A 314 15.91 -1.75 15.84
N ARG A 315 15.09 -2.10 14.85
CA ARG A 315 15.39 -3.21 13.94
C ARG A 315 16.67 -2.99 13.15
N SER A 316 16.89 -1.78 12.67
CA SER A 316 18.06 -1.44 11.85
C SER A 316 19.36 -1.43 12.69
N ILE A 317 19.28 -1.01 13.95
CA ILE A 317 20.40 -1.06 14.91
C ILE A 317 20.74 -2.51 15.25
N LEU A 318 19.75 -3.37 15.47
CA LEU A 318 19.95 -4.76 15.87
C LEU A 318 20.30 -5.69 14.70
N LYS A 319 19.96 -5.31 13.47
CA LYS A 319 20.17 -6.16 12.29
C LYS A 319 21.60 -6.67 12.08
N PRO A 320 22.66 -5.86 12.29
CA PRO A 320 24.04 -6.30 12.08
C PRO A 320 24.54 -7.30 13.13
N PHE A 321 23.88 -7.42 14.28
CA PHE A 321 24.36 -8.24 15.38
C PHE A 321 23.96 -9.71 15.23
N SER A 322 24.84 -10.62 15.64
CA SER A 322 24.56 -12.05 15.81
C SER A 322 23.47 -12.27 16.86
N GLU A 323 22.87 -13.44 16.85
CA GLU A 323 21.81 -13.80 17.82
C GLU A 323 22.31 -13.73 19.27
N THR A 324 23.51 -14.27 19.54
CA THR A 324 24.17 -14.19 20.85
C THR A 324 24.35 -12.74 21.32
N ARG A 325 24.80 -11.86 20.42
CA ARG A 325 24.99 -10.45 20.76
C ARG A 325 23.67 -9.76 21.02
N ARG A 326 22.60 -10.11 20.26
CA ARG A 326 21.25 -9.58 20.51
C ARG A 326 20.73 -9.96 21.88
N LEU A 327 20.88 -11.22 22.28
CA LEU A 327 20.50 -11.69 23.62
C LEU A 327 21.24 -10.94 24.73
N SER A 328 22.54 -10.69 24.55
CA SER A 328 23.31 -9.88 25.51
C SER A 328 22.83 -8.43 25.60
N ILE A 329 22.37 -7.85 24.50
CA ILE A 329 21.76 -6.51 24.48
C ILE A 329 20.38 -6.52 25.14
N GLU A 330 19.56 -7.55 24.87
CA GLU A 330 18.26 -7.72 25.52
C GLU A 330 18.36 -7.86 27.04
N ALA A 331 19.37 -8.54 27.54
CA ALA A 331 19.65 -8.63 28.97
C ALA A 331 20.00 -7.26 29.59
N LYS A 332 20.69 -6.39 28.86
CA LYS A 332 21.04 -5.03 29.29
C LYS A 332 19.92 -4.00 29.13
N VAL A 333 18.96 -4.27 28.25
CA VAL A 333 17.78 -3.41 27.98
C VAL A 333 16.52 -4.28 28.05
N PRO A 334 16.02 -4.62 29.24
CA PRO A 334 14.83 -5.47 29.40
C PRO A 334 13.60 -4.93 28.66
N GLN A 335 13.46 -3.61 28.53
CA GLN A 335 12.37 -2.95 27.80
C GLN A 335 12.45 -3.14 26.27
N LEU A 336 13.46 -3.87 25.77
CA LEU A 336 13.59 -4.14 24.32
C LEU A 336 12.37 -4.94 23.78
N ILE A 337 11.68 -5.70 24.65
CA ILE A 337 10.45 -6.41 24.33
C ILE A 337 9.35 -5.43 23.87
N ASP A 338 9.25 -4.26 24.48
CA ASP A 338 8.20 -3.26 24.22
C ASP A 338 8.43 -2.50 22.91
N ARG A 339 9.69 -2.37 22.50
CA ARG A 339 10.12 -1.69 21.26
C ARG A 339 9.47 -0.32 21.08
N THR A 340 9.58 0.51 22.11
CA THR A 340 9.07 1.88 22.16
C THR A 340 10.13 2.91 21.74
N SER A 341 9.77 4.20 21.69
CA SER A 341 10.73 5.27 21.45
C SER A 341 11.75 5.37 22.60
N HIS A 342 11.32 5.12 23.83
CA HIS A 342 12.23 5.04 24.98
C HIS A 342 13.27 3.92 24.83
N THR A 343 12.84 2.75 24.37
CA THR A 343 13.75 1.63 24.06
C THR A 343 14.81 2.02 23.04
N LEU A 344 14.42 2.80 22.01
CA LEU A 344 15.37 3.31 21.02
C LEU A 344 16.43 4.17 21.67
N SER A 345 16.04 5.13 22.53
CA SER A 345 16.97 6.00 23.25
C SER A 345 17.92 5.21 24.16
N SER A 346 17.44 4.17 24.81
CA SER A 346 18.26 3.27 25.65
C SER A 346 19.30 2.50 24.83
N LEU A 347 18.92 2.00 23.64
CA LEU A 347 19.84 1.30 22.73
C LEU A 347 20.92 2.23 22.18
N ILE A 348 20.59 3.49 21.89
CA ILE A 348 21.55 4.45 21.38
C ILE A 348 22.59 4.77 22.45
N ARG A 349 22.15 5.03 23.68
CA ARG A 349 23.07 5.28 24.82
C ARG A 349 24.03 4.10 25.05
N LEU A 350 23.53 2.88 24.99
CA LEU A 350 24.40 1.68 25.10
C LEU A 350 25.43 1.61 23.99
N ARG A 351 25.10 2.05 22.78
CA ARG A 351 26.01 2.04 21.64
C ARG A 351 27.08 3.12 21.73
N GLU A 352 26.78 4.22 22.37
CA GLU A 352 27.74 5.34 22.61
C GLU A 352 28.76 5.02 23.71
N VAL A 353 28.40 4.06 24.60
CA VAL A 353 29.25 3.65 25.75
C VAL A 353 30.02 2.35 25.46
N ALA A 354 29.66 1.61 24.40
CA ALA A 354 30.30 0.33 23.99
C ALA A 354 31.18 0.51 22.76
#